data_7856322d58566afb54d65d7378bdd32d
#
_entry.id   7856322d58566afb54d65d7378bdd32d
#
_cell.length_a   1.000
_cell.length_b   1.000
_cell.length_c   1.000
_cell.angle_alpha   90.00
_cell.angle_beta   90.00
_cell.angle_gamma   90.00
#
_symmetry.space_group_name_H-M   'P 1'
#
loop_
_entity.id
_entity.type
_entity.pdbx_description
1 polymer ?
#
loop_
_entity_poly.entity_id
_entity_poly.type
_entity_poly.pdbx_seq_one_letter_code
_entity_poly.pdbx_strand_id
1 'polypeptide(L)'
;MSLPARQRRPRNAKTPVSRQVLIDAANVAHATEGARARLANILLVQRKLRDEGFEPVIVADTALRHQIDRRQDYAKMIEDGVVHQAPAGTDADYFILSFAREMDARILTNDRFRDRAEEFSAERERIIRFMIVNGEVVLELRGRRRKGA
;
A
#
# COMPACT_ATOMS: atom_id res chain seq x y z
N MET A 1 -9.67 -6.39 9.84
CA MET A 1 -9.68 -6.11 11.28
C MET A 1 -10.00 -4.65 11.53
N SER A 2 -11.04 -4.39 12.29
CA SER A 2 -11.46 -3.02 12.56
C SER A 2 -10.82 -2.49 13.82
N LEU A 3 -10.52 -1.20 13.82
CA LEU A 3 -10.08 -0.53 15.03
C LEU A 3 -11.27 -0.36 15.97
N PRO A 4 -11.03 -0.36 17.28
CA PRO A 4 -12.07 -0.02 18.23
C PRO A 4 -12.64 1.37 17.92
N ALA A 5 -13.91 1.55 18.16
CA ALA A 5 -14.57 2.82 17.85
C ALA A 5 -13.87 4.01 18.48
N ARG A 6 -13.39 3.86 19.71
CA ARG A 6 -12.74 4.97 20.41
C ARG A 6 -11.41 5.39 19.78
N GLN A 7 -10.85 4.54 18.90
CA GLN A 7 -9.60 4.85 18.22
C GLN A 7 -9.83 5.48 16.87
N ARG A 8 -11.07 5.54 16.43
CA ARG A 8 -11.39 6.17 15.16
C ARG A 8 -11.54 7.66 15.37
N ARG A 9 -10.98 8.39 14.45
CA ARG A 9 -11.08 9.84 14.49
C ARG A 9 -12.12 10.33 13.50
N PRO A 10 -12.79 11.44 13.79
CA PRO A 10 -13.68 12.03 12.80
C PRO A 10 -12.91 12.34 11.53
N ARG A 11 -13.53 12.04 10.40
CA ARG A 11 -12.91 12.30 9.13
C ARG A 11 -13.24 13.69 8.69
N ASN A 12 -12.22 14.48 8.46
CA ASN A 12 -12.41 15.79 7.88
C ASN A 12 -11.13 16.19 7.16
N ALA A 13 -11.24 17.26 6.37
CA ALA A 13 -10.13 17.66 5.51
C ALA A 13 -8.89 18.08 6.29
N LYS A 14 -9.04 18.45 7.55
CA LYS A 14 -7.92 18.94 8.35
C LYS A 14 -7.25 17.85 9.18
N THR A 15 -7.82 16.66 9.23
CA THR A 15 -7.25 15.57 9.99
C THR A 15 -5.93 15.13 9.36
N PRO A 16 -4.82 15.18 10.11
CA PRO A 16 -3.54 14.76 9.55
C PRO A 16 -3.57 13.28 9.18
N VAL A 17 -2.90 12.95 8.10
CA VAL A 17 -2.75 11.57 7.68
C VAL A 17 -1.73 10.92 8.60
N SER A 18 -1.96 9.67 8.99
CA SER A 18 -1.01 8.96 9.84
C SER A 18 0.28 8.68 9.08
N ARG A 19 1.30 8.24 9.78
CA ARG A 19 2.57 7.87 9.16
C ARG A 19 2.51 6.53 8.46
N GLN A 20 1.43 5.80 8.64
CA GLN A 20 1.29 4.49 8.02
C GLN A 20 1.02 4.63 6.53
N VAL A 21 1.65 3.76 5.75
CA VAL A 21 1.45 3.69 4.31
C VAL A 21 1.14 2.25 3.96
N LEU A 22 -0.01 2.03 3.36
CA LEU A 22 -0.38 0.70 2.91
C LEU A 22 0.26 0.43 1.56
N ILE A 23 1.04 -0.62 1.47
CA ILE A 23 1.66 -1.03 0.22
C ILE A 23 0.70 -1.95 -0.51
N ASP A 24 0.31 -1.56 -1.71
CA ASP A 24 -0.50 -2.39 -2.60
C ASP A 24 0.42 -3.47 -3.17
N ALA A 25 0.49 -4.60 -2.50
CA ALA A 25 1.51 -5.61 -2.76
C ALA A 25 1.48 -6.13 -4.20
N ALA A 26 0.30 -6.41 -4.74
CA ALA A 26 0.22 -6.92 -6.11
C ALA A 26 0.73 -5.90 -7.12
N ASN A 27 0.33 -4.64 -6.95
CA ASN A 27 0.77 -3.59 -7.85
C ASN A 27 2.29 -3.41 -7.81
N VAL A 28 2.85 -3.42 -6.59
CA VAL A 28 4.28 -3.24 -6.41
C VAL A 28 5.06 -4.45 -6.93
N ALA A 29 4.59 -5.66 -6.64
CA ALA A 29 5.27 -6.87 -7.07
C ALA A 29 5.38 -6.96 -8.59
N HIS A 30 4.37 -6.44 -9.30
CA HIS A 30 4.34 -6.47 -10.77
C HIS A 30 4.89 -5.20 -11.41
N ALA A 31 5.51 -4.32 -10.64
CA ALA A 31 5.89 -2.99 -11.13
C ALA A 31 7.12 -2.97 -12.03
N THR A 32 7.91 -4.04 -12.07
CA THR A 32 9.09 -4.08 -12.93
C THR A 32 8.82 -5.00 -14.11
N GLU A 33 9.63 -4.85 -15.15
CA GLU A 33 9.46 -5.62 -16.35
C GLU A 33 9.62 -7.11 -16.09
N GLY A 34 8.90 -7.92 -16.84
CA GLY A 34 8.92 -9.35 -16.69
C GLY A 34 7.55 -9.88 -16.34
N ALA A 35 7.38 -11.18 -16.50
CA ALA A 35 6.07 -11.80 -16.32
C ALA A 35 5.77 -12.14 -14.88
N ARG A 36 6.76 -12.12 -14.00
CA ARG A 36 6.58 -12.61 -12.64
C ARG A 36 6.47 -11.48 -11.64
N ALA A 37 5.60 -11.68 -10.67
CA ALA A 37 5.54 -10.80 -9.50
C ALA A 37 6.80 -11.06 -8.67
N ARG A 38 7.42 -9.97 -8.19
CA ARG A 38 8.71 -10.08 -7.49
C ARG A 38 8.60 -9.64 -6.04
N LEU A 39 8.95 -10.55 -5.15
CA LEU A 39 9.01 -10.21 -3.72
C LEU A 39 10.03 -9.11 -3.46
N ALA A 40 11.12 -9.10 -4.20
CA ALA A 40 12.16 -8.08 -4.03
C ALA A 40 11.60 -6.67 -4.16
N ASN A 41 10.62 -6.46 -5.06
CA ASN A 41 10.02 -5.14 -5.22
C ASN A 41 9.32 -4.69 -3.95
N ILE A 42 8.59 -5.60 -3.32
CA ILE A 42 7.87 -5.27 -2.08
C ILE A 42 8.86 -4.91 -0.98
N LEU A 43 9.95 -5.67 -0.88
CA LEU A 43 10.94 -5.42 0.16
C LEU A 43 11.68 -4.09 -0.07
N LEU A 44 11.94 -3.75 -1.33
CA LEU A 44 12.56 -2.46 -1.67
C LEU A 44 11.66 -1.29 -1.26
N VAL A 45 10.38 -1.39 -1.57
CA VAL A 45 9.44 -0.33 -1.24
C VAL A 45 9.28 -0.21 0.26
N GLN A 46 9.19 -1.34 0.94
CA GLN A 46 9.10 -1.36 2.40
C GLN A 46 10.27 -0.62 3.03
N ARG A 47 11.48 -0.93 2.57
CA ARG A 47 12.67 -0.28 3.09
C ARG A 47 12.68 1.22 2.77
N LYS A 48 12.32 1.57 1.54
CA LYS A 48 12.30 2.97 1.14
C LYS A 48 11.36 3.78 2.00
N LEU A 49 10.17 3.25 2.27
CA LEU A 49 9.20 3.93 3.11
C LEU A 49 9.73 4.13 4.53
N ARG A 50 10.37 3.12 5.09
CA ARG A 50 10.97 3.27 6.42
C ARG A 50 12.05 4.33 6.44
N ASP A 51 12.87 4.35 5.40
CA ASP A 51 13.94 5.35 5.29
C ASP A 51 13.38 6.76 5.22
N GLU A 52 12.18 6.91 4.68
CA GLU A 52 11.53 8.21 4.59
C GLU A 52 10.69 8.55 5.82
N GLY A 53 10.72 7.72 6.84
CA GLY A 53 10.01 7.99 8.08
C GLY A 53 8.59 7.46 8.16
N PHE A 54 8.18 6.68 7.19
CA PHE A 54 6.84 6.08 7.20
C PHE A 54 6.85 4.70 7.85
N GLU A 55 5.65 4.25 8.18
CA GLU A 55 5.43 2.90 8.72
C GLU A 55 4.71 2.07 7.66
N PRO A 56 5.43 1.22 6.93
CA PRO A 56 4.81 0.45 5.85
C PRO A 56 3.97 -0.69 6.38
N VAL A 57 2.82 -0.91 5.74
CA VAL A 57 1.93 -2.02 6.03
C VAL A 57 1.64 -2.70 4.69
N ILE A 58 1.99 -3.96 4.56
CA ILE A 58 1.85 -4.69 3.30
C ILE A 58 0.46 -5.31 3.23
N VAL A 59 -0.28 -5.00 2.17
CA VAL A 59 -1.65 -5.49 1.98
C VAL A 59 -1.74 -6.19 0.62
N ALA A 60 -2.31 -7.38 0.61
CA ALA A 60 -2.36 -8.19 -0.60
C ALA A 60 -3.69 -8.93 -0.72
N ASP A 61 -4.05 -9.29 -1.96
CA ASP A 61 -5.13 -10.22 -2.19
C ASP A 61 -4.60 -11.66 -2.03
N THR A 62 -5.51 -12.63 -2.09
CA THR A 62 -5.11 -14.03 -1.94
C THR A 62 -4.44 -14.58 -3.19
N ALA A 63 -4.62 -13.94 -4.34
CA ALA A 63 -4.08 -14.44 -5.59
C ALA A 63 -2.57 -14.26 -5.68
N LEU A 64 -2.03 -13.22 -5.04
CA LEU A 64 -0.62 -12.90 -5.18
C LEU A 64 0.29 -14.05 -4.73
N ARG A 65 -0.11 -14.79 -3.71
CA ARG A 65 0.68 -15.90 -3.18
C ARG A 65 0.96 -16.96 -4.24
N HIS A 66 0.10 -17.06 -5.25
CA HIS A 66 0.25 -18.04 -6.32
C HIS A 66 1.04 -17.50 -7.51
N GLN A 67 1.30 -16.21 -7.53
CA GLN A 67 1.96 -15.54 -8.65
C GLN A 67 3.37 -15.07 -8.33
N ILE A 68 3.65 -14.84 -7.06
CA ILE A 68 4.89 -14.21 -6.64
C ILE A 68 6.04 -15.22 -6.63
N ASP A 69 7.25 -14.75 -6.93
CA ASP A 69 8.45 -15.56 -6.79
C ASP A 69 8.79 -15.68 -5.30
N ARG A 70 9.76 -16.50 -4.97
CA ARG A 70 10.19 -16.73 -3.59
C ARG A 70 8.97 -17.08 -2.72
N ARG A 71 8.17 -18.01 -3.20
CA ARG A 71 6.89 -18.34 -2.57
C ARG A 71 6.98 -18.68 -1.10
N GLN A 72 8.02 -19.38 -0.70
CA GLN A 72 8.16 -19.79 0.70
C GLN A 72 8.45 -18.61 1.60
N ASP A 73 9.28 -17.68 1.12
CA ASP A 73 9.58 -16.47 1.88
C ASP A 73 8.32 -15.63 2.05
N TYR A 74 7.56 -15.50 0.96
CA TYR A 74 6.33 -14.72 1.01
C TYR A 74 5.30 -15.37 1.94
N ALA A 75 5.16 -16.71 1.87
CA ALA A 75 4.23 -17.42 2.73
C ALA A 75 4.58 -17.22 4.20
N LYS A 76 5.87 -17.18 4.51
CA LYS A 76 6.29 -16.93 5.88
C LYS A 76 5.91 -15.52 6.32
N MET A 77 5.99 -14.55 5.44
CA MET A 77 5.57 -13.19 5.77
C MET A 77 4.08 -13.12 6.08
N ILE A 78 3.27 -13.90 5.36
CA ILE A 78 1.84 -13.99 5.67
C ILE A 78 1.65 -14.62 7.04
N GLU A 79 2.32 -15.73 7.28
CA GLU A 79 2.21 -16.47 8.54
C GLU A 79 2.63 -15.62 9.73
N ASP A 80 3.68 -14.83 9.54
CA ASP A 80 4.20 -13.97 10.61
C ASP A 80 3.39 -12.67 10.78
N GLY A 81 2.35 -12.48 9.97
CA GLY A 81 1.52 -11.29 10.08
C GLY A 81 2.12 -10.03 9.46
N VAL A 82 3.21 -10.17 8.71
CA VAL A 82 3.83 -9.03 8.02
C VAL A 82 3.02 -8.62 6.80
N VAL A 83 2.39 -9.61 6.13
CA VAL A 83 1.51 -9.35 5.00
C VAL A 83 0.08 -9.55 5.46
N HIS A 84 -0.76 -8.54 5.25
CA HIS A 84 -2.17 -8.60 5.57
C HIS A 84 -2.94 -8.98 4.31
N GLN A 85 -3.48 -10.20 4.27
CA GLN A 85 -4.24 -10.66 3.13
C GLN A 85 -5.71 -10.31 3.26
N ALA A 86 -6.30 -9.81 2.18
CA ALA A 86 -7.74 -9.64 2.12
C ALA A 86 -8.40 -11.02 2.17
N PRO A 87 -9.53 -11.16 2.87
CA PRO A 87 -10.24 -12.43 2.88
C PRO A 87 -10.62 -12.87 1.47
N ALA A 88 -10.61 -14.18 1.23
CA ALA A 88 -10.98 -14.73 -0.06
C ALA A 88 -12.39 -14.26 -0.44
N GLY A 89 -12.57 -13.89 -1.70
CA GLY A 89 -13.86 -13.41 -2.18
C GLY A 89 -14.10 -11.93 -1.94
N THR A 90 -13.19 -11.25 -1.25
CA THR A 90 -13.29 -9.81 -1.03
C THR A 90 -12.69 -9.09 -2.22
N ASP A 91 -13.34 -7.99 -2.63
CA ASP A 91 -12.77 -7.10 -3.64
C ASP A 91 -11.51 -6.47 -3.06
N ALA A 92 -10.37 -6.74 -3.68
CA ALA A 92 -9.08 -6.28 -3.16
C ALA A 92 -8.98 -4.76 -3.10
N ASP A 93 -9.52 -4.07 -4.09
CA ASP A 93 -9.48 -2.60 -4.11
C ASP A 93 -10.30 -2.04 -2.95
N TYR A 94 -11.48 -2.59 -2.74
CA TYR A 94 -12.33 -2.14 -1.65
C TYR A 94 -11.65 -2.39 -0.31
N PHE A 95 -10.98 -3.53 -0.19
CA PHE A 95 -10.32 -3.88 1.06
C PHE A 95 -9.22 -2.88 1.41
N ILE A 96 -8.34 -2.58 0.46
CA ILE A 96 -7.21 -1.69 0.76
C ILE A 96 -7.68 -0.25 0.98
N LEU A 97 -8.67 0.19 0.22
CA LEU A 97 -9.20 1.54 0.38
C LEU A 97 -9.90 1.69 1.73
N SER A 98 -10.68 0.69 2.13
CA SER A 98 -11.35 0.70 3.42
C SER A 98 -10.36 0.65 4.57
N PHE A 99 -9.31 -0.15 4.42
CA PHE A 99 -8.26 -0.26 5.41
C PHE A 99 -7.55 1.08 5.57
N ALA A 100 -7.25 1.74 4.45
CA ALA A 100 -6.62 3.05 4.48
C ALA A 100 -7.49 4.08 5.18
N ARG A 101 -8.79 4.04 4.91
CA ARG A 101 -9.73 4.96 5.56
C ARG A 101 -9.74 4.76 7.06
N GLU A 102 -9.80 3.51 7.48
CA GLU A 102 -9.86 3.20 8.91
C GLU A 102 -8.62 3.68 9.65
N MET A 103 -7.47 3.61 9.01
CA MET A 103 -6.21 3.93 9.63
C MET A 103 -5.71 5.33 9.33
N ASP A 104 -6.46 6.11 8.57
CA ASP A 104 -6.01 7.42 8.08
C ASP A 104 -4.67 7.33 7.39
N ALA A 105 -4.50 6.30 6.59
CA ALA A 105 -3.22 5.98 5.97
C ALA A 105 -3.20 6.36 4.51
N ARG A 106 -1.99 6.58 4.00
CA ARG A 106 -1.76 6.69 2.56
C ARG A 106 -1.69 5.30 1.95
N ILE A 107 -1.83 5.22 0.64
CA ILE A 107 -1.67 3.97 -0.09
C ILE A 107 -0.56 4.18 -1.11
N LEU A 108 0.39 3.26 -1.14
CA LEU A 108 1.43 3.27 -2.16
C LEU A 108 1.02 2.33 -3.28
N THR A 109 0.71 2.88 -4.44
CA THR A 109 0.27 2.13 -5.61
C THR A 109 0.29 3.05 -6.82
N ASN A 110 0.34 2.45 -8.00
CA ASN A 110 0.14 3.21 -9.24
C ASN A 110 -1.26 3.01 -9.81
N ASP A 111 -2.09 2.21 -9.14
CA ASP A 111 -3.48 2.04 -9.51
C ASP A 111 -4.25 3.30 -9.14
N ARG A 112 -5.15 3.73 -10.00
CA ARG A 112 -5.93 4.93 -9.77
C ARG A 112 -7.28 4.67 -9.12
N PHE A 113 -7.66 3.42 -8.97
CA PHE A 113 -8.94 3.01 -8.34
C PHE A 113 -10.13 3.75 -8.95
N ARG A 114 -10.16 3.85 -10.27
CA ARG A 114 -11.19 4.66 -10.96
C ARG A 114 -12.60 4.17 -10.69
N ASP A 115 -12.76 2.87 -10.51
CA ASP A 115 -14.07 2.28 -10.26
C ASP A 115 -14.60 2.61 -8.86
N ARG A 116 -13.75 3.19 -8.02
CA ARG A 116 -14.10 3.57 -6.66
C ARG A 116 -13.93 5.06 -6.44
N ALA A 117 -13.94 5.85 -7.50
CA ALA A 117 -13.57 7.26 -7.43
C ALA A 117 -14.45 8.07 -6.49
N GLU A 118 -15.75 7.85 -6.56
CA GLU A 118 -16.67 8.65 -5.74
C GLU A 118 -16.65 8.21 -4.28
N GLU A 119 -16.67 6.90 -4.07
CA GLU A 119 -16.76 6.35 -2.73
C GLU A 119 -15.51 6.64 -1.89
N PHE A 120 -14.35 6.66 -2.54
CA PHE A 120 -13.08 6.79 -1.83
C PHE A 120 -12.26 7.98 -2.32
N SER A 121 -12.92 9.10 -2.57
CA SER A 121 -12.22 10.27 -3.12
C SER A 121 -11.10 10.77 -2.21
N ALA A 122 -11.32 10.80 -0.90
CA ALA A 122 -10.30 11.27 0.03
C ALA A 122 -9.08 10.34 0.04
N GLU A 123 -9.33 9.03 0.03
CA GLU A 123 -8.25 8.05 0.05
C GLU A 123 -7.45 8.10 -1.23
N ARG A 124 -8.12 8.34 -2.36
CA ARG A 124 -7.43 8.44 -3.65
C ARG A 124 -6.50 9.64 -3.71
N GLU A 125 -6.80 10.69 -2.98
CA GLU A 125 -5.92 11.86 -2.95
C GLU A 125 -4.68 11.64 -2.12
N ARG A 126 -4.64 10.57 -1.35
CA ARG A 126 -3.52 10.24 -0.49
C ARG A 126 -2.63 9.16 -1.07
N ILE A 127 -2.79 8.87 -2.36
CA ILE A 127 -1.99 7.85 -3.03
C ILE A 127 -0.58 8.37 -3.24
N ILE A 128 0.40 7.54 -2.90
CA ILE A 128 1.80 7.77 -3.21
C ILE A 128 2.12 6.93 -4.42
N ARG A 129 2.47 7.57 -5.51
CA ARG A 129 2.91 6.87 -6.70
C ARG A 129 4.38 6.58 -6.59
N PHE A 130 4.82 5.61 -7.35
CA PHE A 130 6.20 5.17 -7.24
C PHE A 130 6.69 4.63 -8.58
N MET A 131 8.01 4.52 -8.69
CA MET A 131 8.62 3.73 -9.74
C MET A 131 9.84 3.04 -9.18
N ILE A 132 10.21 1.93 -9.78
CA ILE A 132 11.39 1.17 -9.41
C ILE A 132 12.29 1.13 -10.62
N VAL A 133 13.50 1.71 -10.49
CA VAL A 133 14.45 1.79 -11.59
C VAL A 133 15.79 1.31 -11.08
N ASN A 134 16.34 0.28 -11.71
CA ASN A 134 17.64 -0.25 -11.34
C ASN A 134 17.77 -0.53 -9.85
N GLY A 135 16.74 -1.11 -9.29
CA GLY A 135 16.74 -1.48 -7.86
C GLY A 135 16.52 -0.33 -6.91
N GLU A 136 16.21 0.85 -7.41
CA GLU A 136 15.94 2.01 -6.57
C GLU A 136 14.49 2.44 -6.68
N VAL A 137 13.92 2.80 -5.54
CA VAL A 137 12.52 3.24 -5.48
C VAL A 137 12.46 4.75 -5.45
N VAL A 138 11.64 5.30 -6.34
CA VAL A 138 11.36 6.73 -6.36
C VAL A 138 9.90 6.91 -5.96
N LEU A 139 9.67 7.75 -4.97
CA LEU A 139 8.32 8.03 -4.47
C LEU A 139 7.87 9.40 -4.94
N GLU A 140 6.61 9.50 -5.35
CA GLU A 140 6.00 10.78 -5.65
C GLU A 140 5.13 11.18 -4.46
N LEU A 141 5.60 12.13 -3.68
CA LEU A 141 4.91 12.55 -2.46
C LEU A 141 4.09 13.80 -2.75
N ARG A 142 2.84 13.59 -3.10
CA ARG A 142 1.95 14.68 -3.45
C ARG A 142 1.71 15.59 -2.25
N GLY A 143 1.57 16.88 -2.54
CA GLY A 143 1.30 17.85 -1.50
C GLY A 143 2.50 18.20 -0.67
N ARG A 144 3.64 17.57 -0.91
CA ARG A 144 4.84 17.86 -0.19
C ARG A 144 5.65 18.89 -0.96
N ARG A 145 5.95 20.00 -0.32
CA ARG A 145 6.76 21.01 -0.99
C ARG A 145 8.18 20.54 -1.11
N ARG A 146 8.75 20.74 -2.28
CA ARG A 146 10.15 20.47 -2.44
C ARG A 146 10.97 21.60 -1.84
N LYS A 147 11.97 21.22 -1.09
CA LYS A 147 12.86 22.22 -0.52
C LYS A 147 13.58 22.95 -1.62
N GLY A 148 13.65 24.25 -1.51
CA GLY A 148 14.34 25.06 -2.49
C GLY A 148 13.57 25.24 -3.78
N ALA A 149 12.35 24.77 -3.83
CA ALA A 149 11.52 24.94 -5.00
C ALA A 149 10.66 26.18 -4.85
#